data_47debb567582f3d4bbb852b2426347d2
#
_entry.id   47debb567582f3d4bbb852b2426347d2
#
_cell.length_a   1.000
_cell.length_b   1.000
_cell.length_c   1.000
_cell.angle_alpha   90.00
_cell.angle_beta   90.00
_cell.angle_gamma   90.00
#
_symmetry.space_group_name_H-M   'P 1'
#
loop_
_entity.id
_entity.type
_entity.pdbx_description
1 polymer ?
#
loop_
_entity_poly.entity_id
_entity_poly.type
_entity_poly.pdbx_seq_one_letter_code
_entity_poly.pdbx_strand_id
1 'polypeptide(L)'
;MDPLSGLGRDELSIFSWVAAAVFALAAGVWRPRRLHWTVVGAVLLFAALNAGAGIYVLNHVGDPRWSPREPLTAPSLSGTPMVGQFLGPLDSALTAVFDGMNEFLAFKQALPVALGFLGTSGWALLVSFPLGILAAVVSYFMERRRKADFDKYRATVDQLKLELEQVKRQISSGNSIGTPLHAGSADREQAPRCAG
;
A
#
# COMPACT_ATOMS: atom_id res chain seq x y z
N MET A 1 6.38 -11.70 -25.30
CA MET A 1 4.95 -11.32 -25.36
C MET A 1 4.72 -10.31 -24.25
N ASP A 2 4.61 -9.03 -24.60
CA ASP A 2 4.35 -7.98 -23.61
C ASP A 2 2.89 -8.03 -23.19
N PRO A 3 2.59 -8.34 -21.91
CA PRO A 3 1.21 -8.46 -21.43
C PRO A 3 0.44 -7.14 -21.51
N LEU A 4 1.15 -6.02 -21.71
CA LEU A 4 0.58 -4.68 -21.84
C LEU A 4 0.31 -4.28 -23.30
N SER A 5 0.68 -5.14 -24.25
CA SER A 5 0.60 -4.83 -25.69
C SER A 5 -0.83 -4.68 -26.26
N GLY A 6 -1.86 -4.95 -25.43
CA GLY A 6 -3.29 -4.79 -25.80
C GLY A 6 -3.98 -3.54 -25.22
N LEU A 7 -3.39 -2.88 -24.21
CA LEU A 7 -4.06 -1.87 -23.40
C LEU A 7 -3.98 -0.46 -24.00
N GLY A 8 -5.12 0.14 -24.28
CA GLY A 8 -5.24 1.53 -24.67
C GLY A 8 -5.04 2.50 -23.49
N ARG A 9 -5.03 3.82 -23.78
CA ARG A 9 -4.86 4.88 -22.77
C ARG A 9 -5.89 4.77 -21.64
N ASP A 10 -7.15 4.55 -21.99
CA ASP A 10 -8.25 4.51 -21.02
C ASP A 10 -8.18 3.25 -20.17
N GLU A 11 -7.76 2.13 -20.74
CA GLU A 11 -7.57 0.86 -20.04
C GLU A 11 -6.41 0.92 -19.03
N LEU A 12 -5.30 1.58 -19.37
CA LEU A 12 -4.20 1.82 -18.44
C LEU A 12 -4.63 2.69 -17.25
N SER A 13 -5.45 3.71 -17.53
CA SER A 13 -6.02 4.54 -16.45
C SER A 13 -6.94 3.75 -15.54
N ILE A 14 -7.86 2.96 -16.10
CA ILE A 14 -8.78 2.09 -15.34
C ILE A 14 -7.98 1.07 -14.54
N PHE A 15 -6.95 0.45 -15.13
CA PHE A 15 -6.10 -0.51 -14.44
C PHE A 15 -5.41 0.11 -13.22
N SER A 16 -4.89 1.33 -13.32
CA SER A 16 -4.25 2.02 -12.18
C SER A 16 -5.23 2.30 -11.05
N TRP A 17 -6.49 2.69 -11.36
CA TRP A 17 -7.54 2.90 -10.37
C TRP A 17 -7.98 1.60 -9.70
N VAL A 18 -8.19 0.54 -10.48
CA VAL A 18 -8.58 -0.77 -9.97
C VAL A 18 -7.49 -1.36 -9.08
N ALA A 19 -6.22 -1.29 -9.50
CA ALA A 19 -5.11 -1.78 -8.70
C ALA A 19 -4.99 -1.02 -7.37
N ALA A 20 -5.12 0.31 -7.37
CA ALA A 20 -5.11 1.11 -6.15
C ALA A 20 -6.28 0.78 -5.21
N ALA A 21 -7.49 0.59 -5.77
CA ALA A 21 -8.68 0.21 -4.99
C ALA A 21 -8.55 -1.19 -4.38
N VAL A 22 -8.09 -2.18 -5.15
CA VAL A 22 -7.84 -3.55 -4.66
C VAL A 22 -6.79 -3.56 -3.56
N PHE A 23 -5.69 -2.81 -3.74
CA PHE A 23 -4.67 -2.66 -2.71
C PHE A 23 -5.24 -2.04 -1.43
N ALA A 24 -6.02 -0.96 -1.55
CA ALA A 24 -6.64 -0.29 -0.40
C ALA A 24 -7.57 -1.24 0.37
N LEU A 25 -8.40 -2.01 -0.34
CA LEU A 25 -9.30 -3.01 0.24
C LEU A 25 -8.52 -4.15 0.92
N ALA A 26 -7.56 -4.75 0.22
CA ALA A 26 -6.76 -5.85 0.76
C ALA A 26 -5.97 -5.44 2.01
N ALA A 27 -5.29 -4.29 1.95
CA ALA A 27 -4.52 -3.77 3.07
C ALA A 27 -5.41 -3.30 4.22
N GLY A 28 -6.62 -2.75 3.92
CA GLY A 28 -7.62 -2.34 4.90
C GLY A 28 -8.19 -3.52 5.69
N VAL A 29 -8.50 -4.63 4.99
CA VAL A 29 -8.98 -5.87 5.62
C VAL A 29 -7.90 -6.52 6.47
N TRP A 30 -6.66 -6.55 6.00
CA TRP A 30 -5.57 -7.25 6.69
C TRP A 30 -5.07 -6.51 7.94
N ARG A 31 -5.16 -5.16 7.98
CA ARG A 31 -4.73 -4.35 9.12
C ARG A 31 -5.68 -3.19 9.45
N PRO A 32 -6.90 -3.46 9.95
CA PRO A 32 -7.88 -2.42 10.22
C PRO A 32 -7.41 -1.38 11.25
N ARG A 33 -6.44 -1.74 12.12
CA ARG A 33 -5.85 -0.83 13.12
C ARG A 33 -4.95 0.25 12.53
N ARG A 34 -4.53 0.15 11.27
CA ARG A 34 -3.63 1.11 10.59
C ARG A 34 -4.24 1.66 9.30
N LEU A 35 -5.55 1.83 9.28
CA LEU A 35 -6.31 2.22 8.09
C LEU A 35 -5.75 3.52 7.44
N HIS A 36 -5.29 4.48 8.24
CA HIS A 36 -4.69 5.72 7.77
C HIS A 36 -3.40 5.50 6.96
N TRP A 37 -2.57 4.51 7.31
CA TRP A 37 -1.38 4.15 6.55
C TRP A 37 -1.71 3.41 5.25
N THR A 38 -2.81 2.65 5.22
CA THR A 38 -3.25 1.96 3.99
C THR A 38 -3.71 2.94 2.92
N VAL A 39 -4.37 4.03 3.33
CA VAL A 39 -4.77 5.10 2.40
C VAL A 39 -3.54 5.78 1.78
N VAL A 40 -2.54 6.14 2.58
CA VAL A 40 -1.28 6.71 2.07
C VAL A 40 -0.59 5.74 1.11
N GLY A 41 -0.51 4.45 1.47
CA GLY A 41 0.06 3.41 0.61
C GLY A 41 -0.67 3.27 -0.73
N ALA A 42 -2.02 3.32 -0.73
CA ALA A 42 -2.83 3.24 -1.94
C ALA A 42 -2.59 4.44 -2.88
N VAL A 43 -2.48 5.66 -2.32
CA VAL A 43 -2.19 6.87 -3.11
C VAL A 43 -0.77 6.81 -3.71
N LEU A 44 0.21 6.34 -2.95
CA LEU A 44 1.58 6.16 -3.45
C LEU A 44 1.65 5.10 -4.55
N LEU A 45 0.93 3.99 -4.40
CA LEU A 45 0.82 2.95 -5.43
C LEU A 45 0.19 3.51 -6.70
N PHE A 46 -0.91 4.26 -6.57
CA PHE A 46 -1.55 4.92 -7.70
C PHE A 46 -0.60 5.88 -8.43
N ALA A 47 0.14 6.71 -7.68
CA ALA A 47 1.13 7.63 -8.24
C ALA A 47 2.24 6.86 -8.98
N ALA A 48 2.76 5.78 -8.41
CA ALA A 48 3.80 4.97 -9.02
C ALA A 48 3.33 4.29 -10.32
N LEU A 49 2.10 3.76 -10.35
CA LEU A 49 1.53 3.14 -11.55
C LEU A 49 1.34 4.17 -12.67
N ASN A 50 0.83 5.36 -12.36
CA ASN A 50 0.68 6.43 -13.36
C ASN A 50 2.03 6.94 -13.86
N ALA A 51 3.02 7.11 -12.97
CA ALA A 51 4.38 7.48 -13.39
C ALA A 51 4.98 6.40 -14.30
N GLY A 52 4.83 5.13 -13.96
CA GLY A 52 5.26 3.99 -14.78
C GLY A 52 4.58 3.97 -16.15
N ALA A 53 3.27 4.22 -16.22
CA ALA A 53 2.53 4.32 -17.46
C ALA A 53 3.05 5.48 -18.33
N GLY A 54 3.33 6.65 -17.74
CA GLY A 54 3.93 7.79 -18.47
C GLY A 54 5.30 7.46 -19.08
N ILE A 55 6.17 6.79 -18.31
CA ILE A 55 7.48 6.33 -18.79
C ILE A 55 7.33 5.28 -19.90
N TYR A 56 6.37 4.36 -19.75
CA TYR A 56 6.10 3.34 -20.78
C TYR A 56 5.70 3.98 -22.11
N VAL A 57 4.80 4.98 -22.09
CA VAL A 57 4.39 5.73 -23.29
C VAL A 57 5.59 6.41 -23.95
N LEU A 58 6.48 7.02 -23.16
CA LEU A 58 7.70 7.67 -23.70
C LEU A 58 8.69 6.68 -24.31
N ASN A 59 8.77 5.47 -23.79
CA ASN A 59 9.63 4.42 -24.35
C ASN A 59 9.04 3.76 -25.60
N HIS A 60 7.73 3.92 -25.86
CA HIS A 60 7.03 3.31 -26.99
C HIS A 60 6.36 4.37 -27.87
N VAL A 61 7.10 5.45 -28.15
CA VAL A 61 6.60 6.62 -28.93
C VAL A 61 6.09 6.24 -30.30
N GLY A 62 6.67 5.21 -30.96
CA GLY A 62 6.26 4.73 -32.28
C GLY A 62 5.03 3.83 -32.29
N ASP A 63 4.38 3.57 -31.14
CA ASP A 63 3.20 2.71 -31.09
C ASP A 63 1.96 3.45 -31.66
N PRO A 64 1.22 2.87 -32.66
CA PRO A 64 0.06 3.49 -33.32
C PRO A 64 -1.07 3.85 -32.33
N ARG A 65 -1.05 3.34 -31.07
CA ARG A 65 -2.04 3.67 -30.03
C ARG A 65 -1.93 5.10 -29.51
N TRP A 66 -0.71 5.65 -29.54
CA TRP A 66 -0.43 7.03 -29.10
C TRP A 66 -0.36 7.98 -30.27
N SER A 67 -0.10 7.45 -31.50
CA SER A 67 0.08 8.19 -32.73
C SER A 67 -0.86 7.66 -33.82
N PRO A 68 -2.15 8.05 -33.79
CA PRO A 68 -3.14 7.57 -34.78
C PRO A 68 -2.97 8.17 -36.20
N ARG A 69 -1.91 8.93 -36.42
CA ARG A 69 -1.65 9.52 -37.75
C ARG A 69 -0.95 8.52 -38.66
N GLU A 70 -1.37 8.50 -39.94
CA GLU A 70 -0.62 7.81 -40.98
C GLU A 70 0.78 8.43 -41.11
N PRO A 71 1.82 7.60 -41.22
CA PRO A 71 3.18 8.08 -41.43
C PRO A 71 3.27 8.86 -42.75
N LEU A 72 4.01 9.96 -42.69
CA LEU A 72 4.32 10.71 -43.92
C LEU A 72 5.21 9.84 -44.80
N THR A 73 4.78 9.63 -46.05
CA THR A 73 5.52 8.85 -47.02
C THR A 73 6.28 9.80 -47.95
N ALA A 74 7.58 9.59 -48.05
CA ALA A 74 8.38 10.35 -49.03
C ALA A 74 7.94 10.02 -50.45
N PRO A 75 7.72 11.01 -51.33
CA PRO A 75 7.51 10.75 -52.75
C PRO A 75 8.78 10.13 -53.36
N SER A 76 8.65 8.94 -53.96
CA SER A 76 9.78 8.29 -54.62
C SER A 76 10.15 9.03 -55.91
N LEU A 77 11.37 9.58 -55.96
CA LEU A 77 11.93 10.25 -57.13
C LEU A 77 12.55 9.25 -58.10
N SER A 78 12.82 8.02 -57.67
CA SER A 78 13.43 6.95 -58.46
C SER A 78 12.50 6.40 -59.55
N GLY A 79 11.18 6.68 -59.51
CA GLY A 79 10.20 6.26 -60.52
C GLY A 79 10.25 7.05 -61.84
N THR A 80 11.11 8.06 -61.97
CA THR A 80 11.24 8.82 -63.24
C THR A 80 12.21 8.11 -64.23
N PRO A 81 11.75 7.74 -65.43
CA PRO A 81 12.48 6.78 -66.27
C PRO A 81 13.79 7.30 -66.86
N MET A 82 14.10 8.61 -66.82
CA MET A 82 15.34 9.15 -67.40
C MET A 82 16.37 9.67 -66.42
N VAL A 83 15.97 9.98 -65.17
CA VAL A 83 16.83 10.68 -64.22
C VAL A 83 16.93 9.89 -62.82
N GLY A 84 16.12 8.84 -62.69
CA GLY A 84 16.01 8.08 -61.42
C GLY A 84 17.31 7.46 -60.92
N GLN A 85 18.22 7.07 -61.82
CA GLN A 85 19.51 6.48 -61.42
C GLN A 85 20.46 7.50 -60.75
N PHE A 86 20.35 8.79 -61.08
CA PHE A 86 21.19 9.84 -60.52
C PHE A 86 20.60 10.44 -59.23
N LEU A 87 19.32 10.20 -58.98
CA LEU A 87 18.60 10.76 -57.82
C LEU A 87 18.58 9.81 -56.62
N GLY A 88 19.21 8.64 -56.67
CA GLY A 88 19.27 7.67 -55.59
C GLY A 88 19.78 8.25 -54.25
N PRO A 89 20.89 9.02 -54.22
CA PRO A 89 21.35 9.66 -53.01
C PRO A 89 20.38 10.72 -52.44
N LEU A 90 19.64 11.40 -53.33
CA LEU A 90 18.65 12.39 -52.93
C LEU A 90 17.39 11.72 -52.38
N ASP A 91 16.97 10.61 -52.97
CA ASP A 91 15.83 9.80 -52.53
C ASP A 91 16.09 9.22 -51.13
N SER A 92 17.31 8.71 -50.88
CA SER A 92 17.70 8.22 -49.55
C SER A 92 17.78 9.33 -48.51
N ALA A 93 18.29 10.52 -48.88
CA ALA A 93 18.32 11.67 -47.99
C ALA A 93 16.90 12.18 -47.68
N LEU A 94 16.02 12.21 -48.68
CA LEU A 94 14.63 12.58 -48.53
C LEU A 94 13.92 11.60 -47.56
N THR A 95 14.08 10.31 -47.77
CA THR A 95 13.52 9.26 -46.90
C THR A 95 14.00 9.43 -45.47
N ALA A 96 15.30 9.66 -45.25
CA ALA A 96 15.84 9.89 -43.90
C ALA A 96 15.24 11.14 -43.21
N VAL A 97 14.98 12.20 -43.98
CA VAL A 97 14.30 13.40 -43.46
C VAL A 97 12.85 13.09 -43.06
N PHE A 98 12.11 12.35 -43.90
CA PHE A 98 10.73 11.99 -43.64
C PHE A 98 10.64 11.03 -42.43
N ASP A 99 11.59 10.10 -42.28
CA ASP A 99 11.66 9.21 -41.13
C ASP A 99 11.92 10.00 -39.85
N GLY A 100 12.86 10.95 -39.86
CA GLY A 100 13.11 11.85 -38.73
C GLY A 100 11.89 12.73 -38.39
N MET A 101 11.15 13.22 -39.41
CA MET A 101 9.90 13.97 -39.18
C MET A 101 8.81 13.07 -38.56
N ASN A 102 8.69 11.83 -39.02
CA ASN A 102 7.71 10.89 -38.49
C ASN A 102 8.00 10.56 -37.02
N GLU A 103 9.28 10.32 -36.69
CA GLU A 103 9.72 10.10 -35.32
C GLU A 103 9.43 11.32 -34.44
N PHE A 104 9.73 12.52 -34.89
CA PHE A 104 9.42 13.75 -34.16
C PHE A 104 7.92 13.97 -33.97
N LEU A 105 7.11 13.70 -34.98
CA LEU A 105 5.66 13.82 -34.93
C LEU A 105 5.07 12.78 -33.93
N ALA A 106 5.56 11.55 -33.97
CA ALA A 106 5.18 10.50 -33.04
C ALA A 106 5.50 10.90 -31.58
N PHE A 107 6.71 11.42 -31.33
CA PHE A 107 7.09 11.96 -30.04
C PHE A 107 6.18 13.10 -29.59
N LYS A 108 5.89 14.07 -30.45
CA LYS A 108 5.01 15.20 -30.16
C LYS A 108 3.59 14.75 -29.82
N GLN A 109 3.11 13.64 -30.36
CA GLN A 109 1.79 13.09 -30.09
C GLN A 109 1.76 12.25 -28.79
N ALA A 110 2.82 11.49 -28.51
CA ALA A 110 2.96 10.71 -27.27
C ALA A 110 3.17 11.61 -26.05
N LEU A 111 3.82 12.76 -26.22
CA LEU A 111 4.17 13.67 -25.13
C LEU A 111 2.98 14.12 -24.28
N PRO A 112 1.85 14.62 -24.83
CA PRO A 112 0.71 15.04 -24.02
C PRO A 112 0.05 13.87 -23.27
N VAL A 113 0.10 12.66 -23.82
CA VAL A 113 -0.39 11.46 -23.15
C VAL A 113 0.49 11.12 -21.96
N ALA A 114 1.81 11.10 -22.15
CA ALA A 114 2.77 10.86 -21.06
C ALA A 114 2.69 11.94 -19.99
N LEU A 115 2.60 13.21 -20.37
CA LEU A 115 2.43 14.33 -19.44
C LEU A 115 1.10 14.24 -18.68
N GLY A 116 0.05 13.74 -19.29
CA GLY A 116 -1.22 13.46 -18.61
C GLY A 116 -1.06 12.47 -17.47
N PHE A 117 -0.35 11.36 -17.67
CA PHE A 117 -0.06 10.36 -16.64
C PHE A 117 0.89 10.91 -15.57
N LEU A 118 1.95 11.62 -15.97
CA LEU A 118 2.88 12.24 -15.03
C LEU A 118 2.21 13.35 -14.21
N GLY A 119 1.32 14.13 -14.83
CA GLY A 119 0.53 15.15 -14.14
C GLY A 119 -0.38 14.56 -13.07
N THR A 120 -1.11 13.48 -13.39
CA THR A 120 -1.96 12.79 -12.41
C THR A 120 -1.14 12.18 -11.27
N SER A 121 0.04 11.62 -11.56
CA SER A 121 0.94 11.11 -10.51
C SER A 121 1.48 12.24 -9.64
N GLY A 122 1.83 13.40 -10.22
CA GLY A 122 2.26 14.59 -9.50
C GLY A 122 1.19 15.13 -8.55
N TRP A 123 -0.06 15.22 -9.02
CA TRP A 123 -1.20 15.60 -8.18
C TRP A 123 -1.44 14.62 -7.04
N ALA A 124 -1.36 13.31 -7.31
CA ALA A 124 -1.50 12.28 -6.29
C ALA A 124 -0.41 12.40 -5.21
N LEU A 125 0.84 12.64 -5.59
CA LEU A 125 1.93 12.89 -4.65
C LEU A 125 1.71 14.16 -3.82
N LEU A 126 1.25 15.24 -4.45
CA LEU A 126 0.98 16.51 -3.77
C LEU A 126 -0.13 16.35 -2.72
N VAL A 127 -1.18 15.57 -3.00
CA VAL A 127 -2.27 15.25 -2.05
C VAL A 127 -1.79 14.24 -0.99
N SER A 128 -0.87 13.33 -1.32
CA SER A 128 -0.37 12.33 -0.37
C SER A 128 0.41 12.96 0.79
N PHE A 129 1.07 14.09 0.57
CA PHE A 129 1.86 14.78 1.59
C PHE A 129 1.01 15.26 2.78
N PRO A 130 -0.05 16.07 2.60
CA PRO A 130 -0.93 16.45 3.71
C PRO A 130 -1.68 15.27 4.32
N LEU A 131 -2.06 14.26 3.52
CA LEU A 131 -2.65 13.02 4.04
C LEU A 131 -1.66 12.24 4.93
N GLY A 132 -0.39 12.20 4.57
CA GLY A 132 0.67 11.59 5.38
C GLY A 132 0.83 12.28 6.72
N ILE A 133 0.86 13.61 6.73
CA ILE A 133 0.91 14.42 7.95
C ILE A 133 -0.32 14.15 8.83
N LEU A 134 -1.52 14.19 8.23
CA LEU A 134 -2.77 13.91 8.95
C LEU A 134 -2.75 12.49 9.56
N ALA A 135 -2.31 11.51 8.81
CA ALA A 135 -2.18 10.12 9.27
C ALA A 135 -1.18 10.01 10.44
N ALA A 136 -0.06 10.71 10.39
CA ALA A 136 0.92 10.74 11.47
C ALA A 136 0.34 11.40 12.73
N VAL A 137 -0.35 12.53 12.59
CA VAL A 137 -1.01 13.24 13.69
C VAL A 137 -2.07 12.37 14.35
N VAL A 138 -2.96 11.77 13.56
CA VAL A 138 -4.01 10.86 14.06
C VAL A 138 -3.37 9.66 14.78
N SER A 139 -2.32 9.07 14.21
CA SER A 139 -1.57 7.97 14.83
C SER A 139 -1.00 8.35 16.18
N TYR A 140 -0.37 9.53 16.27
CA TYR A 140 0.19 10.07 17.52
C TYR A 140 -0.89 10.25 18.60
N PHE A 141 -2.03 10.85 18.26
CA PHE A 141 -3.14 11.02 19.20
C PHE A 141 -3.74 9.68 19.66
N MET A 142 -3.88 8.71 18.76
CA MET A 142 -4.39 7.39 19.12
C MET A 142 -3.43 6.63 20.04
N GLU A 143 -2.12 6.71 19.82
CA GLU A 143 -1.14 6.11 20.73
C GLU A 143 -1.16 6.77 22.11
N ARG A 144 -1.27 8.08 22.15
CA ARG A 144 -1.34 8.82 23.42
C ARG A 144 -2.58 8.45 24.23
N ARG A 145 -3.73 8.30 23.57
CA ARG A 145 -4.98 7.83 24.23
C ARG A 145 -4.84 6.41 24.75
N ARG A 146 -4.25 5.51 23.96
CA ARG A 146 -4.01 4.13 24.39
C ARG A 146 -3.12 4.03 25.63
N LYS A 147 -2.04 4.83 25.68
CA LYS A 147 -1.17 4.86 26.87
C LYS A 147 -1.93 5.32 28.11
N ALA A 148 -2.73 6.38 28.00
CA ALA A 148 -3.55 6.86 29.11
C ALA A 148 -4.56 5.81 29.61
N ASP A 149 -5.16 5.02 28.71
CA ASP A 149 -6.06 3.95 29.08
C ASP A 149 -5.32 2.77 29.75
N PHE A 150 -4.13 2.40 29.24
CA PHE A 150 -3.28 1.39 29.88
C PHE A 150 -2.86 1.79 31.30
N ASP A 151 -2.51 3.05 31.52
CA ASP A 151 -2.13 3.54 32.84
C ASP A 151 -3.31 3.47 33.82
N LYS A 152 -4.53 3.78 33.38
CA LYS A 152 -5.75 3.60 34.18
C LYS A 152 -5.99 2.13 34.55
N TYR A 153 -5.90 1.21 33.58
CA TYR A 153 -6.05 -0.22 33.85
C TYR A 153 -5.00 -0.74 34.84
N ARG A 154 -3.76 -0.27 34.69
CA ARG A 154 -2.68 -0.65 35.59
C ARG A 154 -2.93 -0.17 37.03
N ALA A 155 -3.36 1.08 37.16
CA ALA A 155 -3.72 1.63 38.47
C ALA A 155 -4.86 0.84 39.15
N THR A 156 -5.89 0.46 38.37
CA THR A 156 -7.01 -0.36 38.87
C THR A 156 -6.55 -1.76 39.29
N VAL A 157 -5.65 -2.39 38.54
CA VAL A 157 -5.09 -3.71 38.87
C VAL A 157 -4.22 -3.63 40.14
N ASP A 158 -3.43 -2.58 40.30
CA ASP A 158 -2.60 -2.39 41.49
C ASP A 158 -3.45 -2.13 42.71
N GLN A 159 -4.56 -1.38 42.60
CA GLN A 159 -5.53 -1.19 43.65
C GLN A 159 -6.20 -2.52 44.08
N LEU A 160 -6.66 -3.32 43.12
CA LEU A 160 -7.24 -4.64 43.37
C LEU A 160 -6.25 -5.58 44.06
N LYS A 161 -4.96 -5.53 43.75
CA LYS A 161 -3.93 -6.32 44.43
C LYS A 161 -3.78 -5.91 45.90
N LEU A 162 -3.79 -4.61 46.17
CA LEU A 162 -3.70 -4.11 47.55
C LEU A 162 -4.91 -4.54 48.37
N GLU A 163 -6.11 -4.45 47.82
CA GLU A 163 -7.33 -4.92 48.48
C GLU A 163 -7.28 -6.42 48.78
N LEU A 164 -6.83 -7.21 47.80
CA LEU A 164 -6.69 -8.65 47.95
C LEU A 164 -5.65 -9.04 48.99
N GLU A 165 -4.53 -8.33 49.10
CA GLU A 165 -3.55 -8.51 50.16
C GLU A 165 -4.12 -8.14 51.54
N GLN A 166 -4.94 -7.09 51.60
CA GLN A 166 -5.59 -6.65 52.83
C GLN A 166 -6.59 -7.71 53.33
N VAL A 167 -7.43 -8.24 52.43
CA VAL A 167 -8.36 -9.35 52.74
C VAL A 167 -7.60 -10.60 53.19
N LYS A 168 -6.51 -10.95 52.49
CA LYS A 168 -5.66 -12.09 52.86
C LYS A 168 -5.07 -11.94 54.25
N ARG A 169 -4.61 -10.74 54.65
CA ARG A 169 -4.12 -10.46 56.00
C ARG A 169 -5.22 -10.57 57.05
N GLN A 170 -6.43 -10.08 56.75
CA GLN A 170 -7.58 -10.21 57.65
C GLN A 170 -7.96 -11.67 57.88
N ILE A 171 -7.99 -12.50 56.83
CA ILE A 171 -8.28 -13.94 56.97
C ILE A 171 -7.17 -14.63 57.76
N SER A 172 -5.90 -14.30 57.53
CA SER A 172 -4.79 -14.91 58.31
C SER A 172 -4.79 -14.52 59.77
N SER A 173 -5.16 -13.28 60.11
CA SER A 173 -5.29 -12.83 61.49
C SER A 173 -6.55 -13.37 62.20
N GLY A 174 -7.66 -13.53 61.45
CA GLY A 174 -8.89 -14.13 61.96
C GLY A 174 -8.76 -15.61 62.29
N ASN A 175 -7.92 -16.33 61.49
CA ASN A 175 -7.70 -17.77 61.74
C ASN A 175 -6.77 -18.05 62.95
N SER A 176 -6.05 -17.04 63.41
CA SER A 176 -5.21 -17.19 64.67
C SER A 176 -5.99 -17.01 65.95
N ILE A 177 -7.22 -16.53 65.88
CA ILE A 177 -8.07 -16.35 67.09
C ILE A 177 -9.01 -17.54 67.38
N GLY A 178 -9.09 -18.47 66.41
CA GLY A 178 -10.03 -19.60 66.46
C GLY A 178 -9.44 -20.96 66.82
N THR A 179 -8.38 -21.02 67.66
CA THR A 179 -8.00 -22.29 68.28
C THR A 179 -8.44 -22.27 69.73
N PRO A 180 -9.65 -22.71 70.07
CA PRO A 180 -9.97 -23.00 71.48
C PRO A 180 -9.23 -24.28 71.85
N LEU A 181 -8.42 -24.16 72.90
CA LEU A 181 -8.01 -25.25 73.81
C LEU A 181 -9.13 -26.29 73.94
N HIS A 182 -8.96 -27.42 73.31
CA HIS A 182 -9.54 -28.65 73.80
C HIS A 182 -8.39 -29.58 74.18
N ALA A 183 -7.74 -29.24 75.26
CA ALA A 183 -7.03 -30.21 76.13
C ALA A 183 -8.05 -30.73 77.10
N GLY A 184 -8.34 -31.99 77.08
CA GLY A 184 -9.17 -32.64 78.09
C GLY A 184 -9.54 -34.05 77.73
N SER A 185 -8.66 -34.93 78.12
CA SER A 185 -8.89 -36.16 78.86
C SER A 185 -9.64 -37.34 78.21
N ALA A 186 -9.00 -38.42 78.49
CA ALA A 186 -9.49 -39.77 78.77
C ALA A 186 -9.58 -40.69 77.60
N ASP A 187 -8.64 -41.55 77.41
CA ASP A 187 -8.46 -42.80 78.17
C ASP A 187 -9.41 -43.92 77.65
N ARG A 188 -8.79 -45.10 77.47
CA ARG A 188 -9.35 -46.42 77.24
C ARG A 188 -9.87 -46.80 75.90
N GLU A 189 -9.27 -47.70 75.32
CA GLU A 189 -9.15 -49.14 75.60
C GLU A 189 -9.52 -49.98 74.38
N GLN A 190 -8.68 -50.95 74.11
CA GLN A 190 -8.97 -52.19 73.39
C GLN A 190 -8.89 -52.29 71.86
N ALA A 191 -7.80 -52.88 71.47
CA ALA A 191 -7.71 -53.86 70.43
C ALA A 191 -8.64 -55.06 70.65
N PRO A 192 -8.84 -56.06 69.78
CA PRO A 192 -8.08 -56.43 68.60
C PRO A 192 -8.91 -57.04 67.47
N ARG A 193 -8.20 -57.50 66.46
CA ARG A 193 -8.39 -58.67 65.58
C ARG A 193 -9.27 -58.61 64.36
N CYS A 194 -8.61 -59.10 63.34
CA CYS A 194 -8.86 -60.15 62.35
C CYS A 194 -9.38 -59.68 61.01
N ALA A 195 -8.54 -59.91 60.04
CA ALA A 195 -8.57 -60.96 59.05
C ALA A 195 -9.62 -60.76 57.92
N GLY A 196 -9.14 -60.78 56.73
CA GLY A 196 -9.84 -60.88 55.43
C GLY A 196 -8.98 -60.31 54.33
#